data_e7a4d757ed27d1d66daaeb41af4b0b1b
#
_entry.id   e7a4d757ed27d1d66daaeb41af4b0b1b
#
_cell.length_a   1.000
_cell.length_b   1.000
_cell.length_c   1.000
_cell.angle_alpha   90.00
_cell.angle_beta   90.00
_cell.angle_gamma   90.00
#
_symmetry.space_group_name_H-M   'P 1'
#
loop_
_entity.id
_entity.type
_entity.pdbx_description
1 polymer ?
#
loop_
_entity_poly.entity_id
_entity_poly.type
_entity_poly.pdbx_seq_one_letter_code
_entity_poly.pdbx_strand_id
1 'polypeptide(L)'
;VFMPVGTYGTVKGMLPRDIEEIKAQIILGNTFHLYLRPGLDVIREHGGLHGFMKWNKPILTDSGGFQVFSLGAMRKIKEDGVTFRSPIDGSKVFLSPEISMDIQHTLNSDIVMIFDECTPYPATHEEAQKSLQLSLRWAKRCKTQHHDVLKNKNALFGIIQGGMYEDLRDESLNGLKEIDFDG
;
A
#
# COMPACT_ATOMS: atom_id res chain seq x y z
N VAL A 1 4.68 4.13 -16.84
CA VAL A 1 5.98 3.51 -16.48
C VAL A 1 5.74 2.07 -16.05
N PHE A 2 6.49 1.12 -16.60
CA PHE A 2 6.46 -0.25 -16.14
C PHE A 2 7.31 -0.40 -14.87
N MET A 3 6.72 -0.99 -13.81
CA MET A 3 7.40 -1.25 -12.54
C MET A 3 7.51 -2.76 -12.33
N PRO A 4 8.70 -3.36 -12.43
CA PRO A 4 8.90 -4.74 -12.02
C PRO A 4 8.46 -4.96 -10.58
N VAL A 5 7.78 -6.08 -10.30
CA VAL A 5 7.24 -6.36 -8.96
C VAL A 5 8.24 -7.14 -8.13
N GLY A 6 8.72 -6.51 -7.06
CA GLY A 6 9.63 -7.08 -6.06
C GLY A 6 8.93 -7.49 -4.78
N THR A 7 8.04 -8.48 -4.84
CA THR A 7 7.10 -8.85 -3.77
C THR A 7 7.75 -9.02 -2.39
N TYR A 8 8.86 -9.74 -2.30
CA TYR A 8 9.61 -9.98 -1.06
C TYR A 8 10.96 -9.25 -1.04
N GLY A 9 11.02 -8.06 -1.65
CA GLY A 9 12.28 -7.35 -1.81
C GLY A 9 13.17 -7.95 -2.90
N THR A 10 12.59 -8.68 -3.84
CA THR A 10 13.28 -9.22 -5.02
C THR A 10 12.30 -9.40 -6.18
N VAL A 11 12.73 -9.10 -7.38
CA VAL A 11 12.01 -9.50 -8.61
C VAL A 11 12.30 -10.98 -8.82
N LYS A 12 11.26 -11.81 -8.74
CA LYS A 12 11.41 -13.27 -8.73
C LYS A 12 12.18 -13.78 -9.94
N GLY A 13 13.27 -14.52 -9.68
CA GLY A 13 14.11 -15.14 -10.72
C GLY A 13 15.09 -14.19 -11.40
N MET A 14 15.23 -12.92 -10.93
CA MET A 14 16.15 -11.94 -11.49
C MET A 14 17.02 -11.33 -10.40
N LEU A 15 18.28 -11.11 -10.70
CA LEU A 15 19.19 -10.38 -9.83
C LEU A 15 19.00 -8.87 -10.01
N PRO A 16 19.34 -8.02 -9.00
CA PRO A 16 19.27 -6.56 -9.14
C PRO A 16 20.01 -6.04 -10.38
N ARG A 17 21.18 -6.59 -10.71
CA ARG A 17 21.95 -6.23 -11.91
C ARG A 17 21.17 -6.48 -13.21
N ASP A 18 20.40 -7.58 -13.28
CA ASP A 18 19.62 -7.93 -14.47
C ASP A 18 18.48 -6.91 -14.68
N ILE A 19 17.89 -6.44 -13.56
CA ILE A 19 16.87 -5.39 -13.56
C ILE A 19 17.49 -4.05 -13.98
N GLU A 20 18.73 -3.77 -13.62
CA GLU A 20 19.46 -2.57 -14.06
C GLU A 20 19.81 -2.64 -15.55
N GLU A 21 20.24 -3.79 -16.05
CA GLU A 21 20.58 -4.01 -17.47
C GLU A 21 19.38 -3.78 -18.40
N ILE A 22 18.18 -4.20 -18.00
CA ILE A 22 16.94 -3.91 -18.74
C ILE A 22 16.44 -2.47 -18.55
N LYS A 23 17.21 -1.62 -17.85
CA LYS A 23 16.97 -0.19 -17.63
C LYS A 23 15.67 0.09 -16.87
N ALA A 24 15.26 -0.80 -15.96
CA ALA A 24 14.15 -0.48 -15.06
C ALA A 24 14.49 0.77 -14.22
N GLN A 25 13.51 1.66 -14.10
CA GLN A 25 13.68 2.95 -13.42
C GLN A 25 13.13 2.92 -11.99
N ILE A 26 12.20 2.02 -11.71
CA ILE A 26 11.49 1.91 -10.44
C ILE A 26 11.07 0.47 -10.22
N ILE A 27 11.01 0.03 -8.96
CA ILE A 27 10.50 -1.29 -8.55
C ILE A 27 9.31 -1.09 -7.61
N LEU A 28 8.33 -1.99 -7.69
CA LEU A 28 7.21 -2.05 -6.75
C LEU A 28 7.49 -3.11 -5.68
N GLY A 29 7.41 -2.74 -4.41
CA GLY A 29 7.44 -3.65 -3.25
C GLY A 29 6.05 -3.86 -2.68
N ASN A 30 5.74 -5.09 -2.22
CA ASN A 30 4.43 -5.37 -1.61
C ASN A 30 4.50 -5.30 -0.09
N THR A 31 3.93 -4.26 0.49
CA THR A 31 3.94 -3.96 1.92
C THR A 31 3.45 -5.12 2.79
N PHE A 32 2.31 -5.72 2.43
CA PHE A 32 1.75 -6.84 3.15
C PHE A 32 2.72 -8.04 3.24
N HIS A 33 3.32 -8.41 2.11
CA HIS A 33 4.24 -9.54 2.06
C HIS A 33 5.51 -9.26 2.84
N LEU A 34 6.09 -8.08 2.69
CA LEU A 34 7.31 -7.66 3.41
C LEU A 34 7.09 -7.55 4.92
N TYR A 35 5.92 -7.09 5.34
CA TYR A 35 5.52 -7.05 6.74
C TYR A 35 5.48 -8.45 7.37
N LEU A 36 4.90 -9.43 6.68
CA LEU A 36 4.82 -10.81 7.16
C LEU A 36 6.16 -11.55 7.06
N ARG A 37 6.94 -11.27 6.00
CA ARG A 37 8.23 -11.92 5.75
C ARG A 37 9.10 -11.07 4.80
N PRO A 38 10.32 -10.66 5.19
CA PRO A 38 11.10 -11.12 6.35
C PRO A 38 10.68 -10.51 7.69
N GLY A 39 9.77 -9.52 7.68
CA GLY A 39 9.39 -8.75 8.84
C GLY A 39 10.18 -7.44 8.96
N LEU A 40 9.61 -6.50 9.72
CA LEU A 40 10.13 -5.13 9.78
C LEU A 40 11.49 -5.00 10.47
N ASP A 41 11.80 -5.87 11.42
CA ASP A 41 13.07 -5.81 12.16
C ASP A 41 14.25 -6.09 11.21
N VAL A 42 14.12 -7.12 10.36
CA VAL A 42 15.13 -7.42 9.34
C VAL A 42 15.31 -6.26 8.37
N ILE A 43 14.23 -5.68 7.89
CA ILE A 43 14.28 -4.53 6.95
C ILE A 43 14.96 -3.33 7.63
N ARG A 44 14.63 -3.04 8.89
CA ARG A 44 15.19 -1.92 9.66
C ARG A 44 16.71 -2.08 9.84
N GLU A 45 17.18 -3.29 10.17
CA GLU A 45 18.61 -3.58 10.31
C GLU A 45 19.40 -3.36 9.02
N HIS A 46 18.75 -3.49 7.85
CA HIS A 46 19.34 -3.20 6.54
C HIS A 46 19.24 -1.72 6.11
N GLY A 47 18.68 -0.85 6.97
CA GLY A 47 18.49 0.57 6.65
C GLY A 47 17.34 0.84 5.68
N GLY A 48 16.33 -0.04 5.65
CA GLY A 48 15.18 0.06 4.76
C GLY A 48 15.29 -0.84 3.53
N LEU A 49 14.29 -0.73 2.65
CA LEU A 49 14.13 -1.62 1.51
C LEU A 49 15.26 -1.48 0.48
N HIS A 50 15.78 -0.27 0.26
CA HIS A 50 16.92 -0.02 -0.63
C HIS A 50 18.15 -0.83 -0.23
N GLY A 51 18.51 -0.81 1.05
CA GLY A 51 19.64 -1.58 1.58
C GLY A 51 19.40 -3.08 1.52
N PHE A 52 18.18 -3.52 1.86
CA PHE A 52 17.79 -4.92 1.82
C PHE A 52 17.80 -5.51 0.40
N MET A 53 17.27 -4.78 -0.58
CA MET A 53 17.20 -5.21 -1.99
C MET A 53 18.48 -4.99 -2.76
N LYS A 54 19.43 -4.15 -2.26
CA LYS A 54 20.55 -3.62 -3.03
C LYS A 54 20.13 -2.90 -4.32
N TRP A 55 19.07 -2.09 -4.19
CA TRP A 55 18.50 -1.31 -5.27
C TRP A 55 18.56 0.18 -4.94
N ASN A 56 19.25 0.97 -5.79
CA ASN A 56 19.54 2.39 -5.54
C ASN A 56 18.66 3.37 -6.34
N LYS A 57 17.66 2.84 -7.06
CA LYS A 57 16.68 3.65 -7.80
C LYS A 57 15.35 3.65 -7.04
N PRO A 58 14.37 4.49 -7.45
CA PRO A 58 13.10 4.58 -6.75
C PRO A 58 12.38 3.25 -6.49
N ILE A 59 11.72 3.19 -5.34
CA ILE A 59 10.85 2.09 -4.93
C ILE A 59 9.48 2.69 -4.59
N LEU A 60 8.42 2.10 -5.15
CA LEU A 60 7.05 2.32 -4.72
C LEU A 60 6.62 1.13 -3.86
N THR A 61 6.00 1.37 -2.72
CA THR A 61 5.32 0.31 -1.96
C THR A 61 3.81 0.49 -2.06
N ASP A 62 3.10 -0.62 -2.32
CA ASP A 62 1.65 -0.64 -2.21
C ASP A 62 1.20 -0.51 -0.75
N SER A 63 -0.10 -0.30 -0.52
CA SER A 63 -0.63 -0.14 0.83
C SER A 63 -0.79 -1.47 1.61
N GLY A 64 -0.77 -2.61 0.92
CA GLY A 64 -1.17 -3.91 1.44
C GLY A 64 -2.68 -4.17 1.41
N GLY A 65 -3.51 -3.18 1.07
CA GLY A 65 -4.97 -3.28 1.06
C GLY A 65 -5.49 -4.35 0.10
N PHE A 66 -4.99 -4.38 -1.13
CA PHE A 66 -5.42 -5.36 -2.14
C PHE A 66 -5.11 -6.81 -1.73
N GLN A 67 -3.94 -7.08 -1.16
CA GLN A 67 -3.57 -8.41 -0.72
C GLN A 67 -4.48 -8.90 0.40
N VAL A 68 -4.81 -8.02 1.35
CA VAL A 68 -5.80 -8.30 2.40
C VAL A 68 -7.19 -8.50 1.80
N PHE A 69 -7.55 -7.72 0.77
CA PHE A 69 -8.78 -7.90 0.02
C PHE A 69 -8.86 -9.30 -0.60
N SER A 70 -7.80 -9.79 -1.20
CA SER A 70 -7.74 -11.11 -1.86
C SER A 70 -7.92 -12.30 -0.91
N LEU A 71 -7.75 -12.12 0.42
CA LEU A 71 -7.97 -13.16 1.43
C LEU A 71 -9.46 -13.51 1.65
N GLY A 72 -10.38 -12.79 1.02
CA GLY A 72 -11.81 -13.13 0.93
C GLY A 72 -12.51 -13.26 2.29
N ALA A 73 -13.18 -14.38 2.53
CA ALA A 73 -14.00 -14.64 3.73
C ALA A 73 -13.23 -14.64 5.07
N MET A 74 -11.91 -14.68 5.04
CA MET A 74 -11.06 -14.66 6.24
C MET A 74 -10.76 -13.25 6.77
N ARG A 75 -11.36 -12.20 6.18
CA ARG A 75 -11.19 -10.81 6.59
C ARG A 75 -12.46 -10.20 7.18
N LYS A 76 -12.27 -9.23 8.07
CA LYS A 76 -13.34 -8.39 8.60
C LYS A 76 -12.92 -6.93 8.49
N ILE A 77 -13.64 -6.17 7.67
CA ILE A 77 -13.43 -4.75 7.44
C ILE A 77 -14.31 -3.97 8.43
N LYS A 78 -13.75 -2.94 9.05
CA LYS A 78 -14.41 -1.99 9.93
C LYS A 78 -13.83 -0.59 9.70
N GLU A 79 -14.44 0.42 10.29
CA GLU A 79 -13.94 1.80 10.26
C GLU A 79 -12.47 1.90 10.75
N ASP A 80 -12.12 1.15 11.78
CA ASP A 80 -10.78 1.17 12.38
C ASP A 80 -9.70 0.55 11.50
N GLY A 81 -10.07 -0.40 10.63
CA GLY A 81 -9.14 -1.14 9.79
C GLY A 81 -9.65 -2.54 9.45
N VAL A 82 -8.74 -3.42 9.08
CA VAL A 82 -9.04 -4.78 8.62
C VAL A 82 -8.37 -5.81 9.50
N THR A 83 -9.16 -6.75 10.01
CA THR A 83 -8.66 -7.95 10.69
C THR A 83 -8.72 -9.15 9.75
N PHE A 84 -7.65 -9.93 9.67
CA PHE A 84 -7.57 -11.13 8.84
C PHE A 84 -6.68 -12.20 9.45
N ARG A 85 -6.62 -13.39 8.82
CA ARG A 85 -5.70 -14.46 9.16
C ARG A 85 -4.48 -14.43 8.26
N SER A 86 -3.28 -14.46 8.85
CA SER A 86 -2.03 -14.57 8.11
C SER A 86 -2.01 -15.84 7.25
N PRO A 87 -1.71 -15.74 5.95
CA PRO A 87 -1.59 -16.92 5.09
C PRO A 87 -0.33 -17.76 5.38
N ILE A 88 0.58 -17.26 6.21
CA ILE A 88 1.83 -17.96 6.55
C ILE A 88 1.62 -18.94 7.71
N ASP A 89 0.96 -18.50 8.78
CA ASP A 89 0.87 -19.24 10.04
C ASP A 89 -0.55 -19.26 10.65
N GLY A 90 -1.53 -18.62 9.98
CA GLY A 90 -2.90 -18.52 10.46
C GLY A 90 -3.11 -17.57 11.64
N SER A 91 -2.08 -16.87 12.11
CA SER A 91 -2.20 -15.90 13.18
C SER A 91 -3.15 -14.76 12.83
N LYS A 92 -3.77 -14.16 13.85
CA LYS A 92 -4.65 -13.01 13.65
C LYS A 92 -3.81 -11.77 13.47
N VAL A 93 -4.02 -11.06 12.36
CA VAL A 93 -3.35 -9.80 11.99
C VAL A 93 -4.40 -8.70 11.89
N PHE A 94 -4.02 -7.49 12.29
CA PHE A 94 -4.80 -6.28 12.12
C PHE A 94 -3.97 -5.25 11.36
N LEU A 95 -4.56 -4.65 10.33
CA LEU A 95 -4.01 -3.51 9.61
C LEU A 95 -4.99 -2.34 9.66
N SER A 96 -4.45 -1.16 9.87
CA SER A 96 -5.15 0.11 9.79
C SER A 96 -4.40 1.08 8.87
N PRO A 97 -4.99 2.22 8.50
CA PRO A 97 -4.26 3.29 7.82
C PRO A 97 -2.95 3.65 8.50
N GLU A 98 -2.95 3.83 9.81
CA GLU A 98 -1.76 4.18 10.59
C GLU A 98 -0.69 3.09 10.54
N ILE A 99 -1.10 1.83 10.77
CA ILE A 99 -0.17 0.68 10.73
C ILE A 99 0.43 0.52 9.33
N SER A 100 -0.35 0.71 8.27
CA SER A 100 0.18 0.67 6.90
C SER A 100 1.24 1.76 6.67
N MET A 101 1.00 2.97 7.17
CA MET A 101 1.99 4.06 7.10
C MET A 101 3.24 3.75 7.92
N ASP A 102 3.12 3.19 9.12
CA ASP A 102 4.25 2.78 9.98
C ASP A 102 5.11 1.71 9.30
N ILE A 103 4.46 0.73 8.66
CA ILE A 103 5.15 -0.31 7.90
C ILE A 103 5.92 0.32 6.74
N GLN A 104 5.27 1.12 5.88
CA GLN A 104 5.90 1.73 4.72
C GLN A 104 6.98 2.75 5.12
N HIS A 105 6.84 3.43 6.26
CA HIS A 105 7.90 4.26 6.83
C HIS A 105 9.15 3.43 7.18
N THR A 106 8.98 2.25 7.77
CA THR A 106 10.08 1.31 8.06
C THR A 106 10.70 0.74 6.77
N LEU A 107 9.88 0.45 5.75
CA LEU A 107 10.36 0.06 4.44
C LEU A 107 11.17 1.16 3.75
N ASN A 108 10.90 2.43 4.07
CA ASN A 108 11.54 3.62 3.55
C ASN A 108 11.52 3.69 2.01
N SER A 109 10.36 3.42 1.42
CA SER A 109 10.12 3.56 -0.02
C SER A 109 9.98 5.02 -0.42
N ASP A 110 10.37 5.38 -1.65
CA ASP A 110 10.30 6.76 -2.17
C ASP A 110 8.86 7.20 -2.43
N ILE A 111 7.99 6.27 -2.83
CA ILE A 111 6.57 6.49 -3.05
C ILE A 111 5.78 5.52 -2.16
N VAL A 112 4.96 6.10 -1.30
CA VAL A 112 4.10 5.43 -0.32
C VAL A 112 2.66 5.54 -0.81
N MET A 113 1.90 4.43 -0.82
CA MET A 113 0.49 4.43 -1.19
C MET A 113 -0.40 4.46 0.05
N ILE A 114 -1.50 5.22 0.00
CA ILE A 114 -2.50 5.22 1.07
C ILE A 114 -3.14 3.84 1.25
N PHE A 115 -3.56 3.52 2.48
CA PHE A 115 -4.36 2.33 2.75
C PHE A 115 -5.80 2.57 2.35
N ASP A 116 -6.34 1.74 1.46
CA ASP A 116 -7.65 1.87 0.84
C ASP A 116 -8.48 0.59 0.95
N GLU A 117 -9.78 0.70 0.78
CA GLU A 117 -10.66 -0.45 0.60
C GLU A 117 -10.83 -0.74 -0.88
N CYS A 118 -10.34 -1.90 -1.33
CA CYS A 118 -10.55 -2.35 -2.69
C CYS A 118 -12.01 -2.81 -2.86
N THR A 119 -12.79 -2.04 -3.62
CA THR A 119 -14.20 -2.36 -3.92
C THR A 119 -14.28 -3.70 -4.69
N PRO A 120 -15.13 -4.66 -4.28
CA PRO A 120 -15.32 -5.91 -5.02
C PRO A 120 -15.92 -5.65 -6.42
N TYR A 121 -15.73 -6.58 -7.34
CA TYR A 121 -16.41 -6.57 -8.62
C TYR A 121 -17.14 -7.91 -8.84
N PRO A 122 -18.41 -7.89 -9.25
CA PRO A 122 -19.27 -6.70 -9.39
C PRO A 122 -19.67 -6.09 -8.05
N ALA A 123 -19.95 -4.79 -8.04
CA ALA A 123 -20.51 -4.06 -6.90
C ALA A 123 -21.65 -3.16 -7.38
N THR A 124 -22.67 -3.00 -6.58
CA THR A 124 -23.73 -2.00 -6.80
C THR A 124 -23.17 -0.58 -6.58
N HIS A 125 -23.85 0.43 -7.11
CA HIS A 125 -23.48 1.84 -6.88
C HIS A 125 -23.40 2.16 -5.38
N GLU A 126 -24.36 1.70 -4.58
CA GLU A 126 -24.38 1.93 -3.12
C GLU A 126 -23.20 1.27 -2.41
N GLU A 127 -22.82 0.04 -2.79
CA GLU A 127 -21.65 -0.66 -2.24
C GLU A 127 -20.36 0.06 -2.61
N ALA A 128 -20.22 0.47 -3.88
CA ALA A 128 -19.06 1.23 -4.35
C ALA A 128 -18.94 2.60 -3.64
N GLN A 129 -20.07 3.28 -3.40
CA GLN A 129 -20.10 4.53 -2.66
C GLN A 129 -19.67 4.35 -1.20
N LYS A 130 -20.17 3.33 -0.50
CA LYS A 130 -19.75 3.04 0.88
C LYS A 130 -18.26 2.75 0.99
N SER A 131 -17.73 1.96 0.07
CA SER A 131 -16.30 1.64 -0.03
C SER A 131 -15.45 2.88 -0.30
N LEU A 132 -15.86 3.71 -1.25
CA LEU A 132 -15.25 5.00 -1.55
C LEU A 132 -15.17 5.90 -0.32
N GLN A 133 -16.30 6.08 0.39
CA GLN A 133 -16.37 6.95 1.58
C GLN A 133 -15.45 6.45 2.71
N LEU A 134 -15.36 5.13 2.90
CA LEU A 134 -14.40 4.53 3.84
C LEU A 134 -12.96 4.83 3.42
N SER A 135 -12.64 4.63 2.12
CA SER A 135 -11.31 4.90 1.58
C SER A 135 -10.90 6.37 1.74
N LEU A 136 -11.81 7.34 1.55
CA LEU A 136 -11.52 8.76 1.77
C LEU A 136 -11.23 9.07 3.25
N ARG A 137 -11.97 8.47 4.20
CA ARG A 137 -11.66 8.64 5.63
C ARG A 137 -10.32 8.03 6.00
N TRP A 138 -10.00 6.86 5.45
CA TRP A 138 -8.70 6.21 5.63
C TRP A 138 -7.57 6.99 4.98
N ALA A 139 -7.79 7.57 3.80
CA ALA A 139 -6.83 8.45 3.12
C ALA A 139 -6.42 9.64 4.00
N LYS A 140 -7.38 10.28 4.66
CA LYS A 140 -7.12 11.39 5.59
C LYS A 140 -6.30 10.93 6.81
N ARG A 141 -6.59 9.74 7.36
CA ARG A 141 -5.83 9.15 8.46
C ARG A 141 -4.40 8.82 8.03
N CYS A 142 -4.22 8.26 6.81
CA CYS A 142 -2.89 8.03 6.22
C CYS A 142 -2.09 9.33 6.12
N LYS A 143 -2.70 10.40 5.60
CA LYS A 143 -2.04 11.72 5.47
C LYS A 143 -1.57 12.22 6.84
N THR A 144 -2.44 12.20 7.85
CA THR A 144 -2.10 12.61 9.20
C THR A 144 -0.96 11.77 9.78
N GLN A 145 -1.03 10.43 9.68
CA GLN A 145 0.04 9.57 10.18
C GLN A 145 1.36 9.83 9.48
N HIS A 146 1.35 9.91 8.15
CA HIS A 146 2.54 10.10 7.33
C HIS A 146 3.24 11.44 7.60
N HIS A 147 2.49 12.56 7.54
CA HIS A 147 3.06 13.90 7.65
C HIS A 147 3.19 14.41 9.08
N ASP A 148 2.16 14.23 9.91
CA ASP A 148 2.10 14.89 11.22
C ASP A 148 2.76 14.07 12.32
N VAL A 149 2.59 12.74 12.26
CA VAL A 149 3.13 11.82 13.28
C VAL A 149 4.53 11.35 12.92
N LEU A 150 4.68 10.71 11.76
CA LEU A 150 5.95 10.12 11.33
C LEU A 150 6.94 11.15 10.77
N LYS A 151 6.47 12.34 10.38
CA LYS A 151 7.29 13.37 9.71
C LYS A 151 8.00 12.83 8.47
N ASN A 152 7.38 11.86 7.80
CA ASN A 152 7.94 11.22 6.61
C ASN A 152 8.03 12.23 5.47
N LYS A 153 9.16 12.21 4.73
CA LYS A 153 9.44 13.13 3.61
C LYS A 153 9.22 12.49 2.24
N ASN A 154 8.95 11.17 2.21
CA ASN A 154 8.72 10.44 0.98
C ASN A 154 7.35 10.79 0.40
N ALA A 155 7.19 10.68 -0.90
CA ALA A 155 5.95 11.04 -1.58
C ALA A 155 4.78 10.12 -1.15
N LEU A 156 3.64 10.71 -0.81
CA LEU A 156 2.41 9.99 -0.47
C LEU A 156 1.39 10.12 -1.59
N PHE A 157 0.96 8.98 -2.15
CA PHE A 157 0.04 8.94 -3.29
C PHE A 157 -1.34 8.46 -2.86
N GLY A 158 -2.37 9.16 -3.40
CA GLY A 158 -3.77 8.77 -3.28
C GLY A 158 -4.17 7.66 -4.24
N ILE A 159 -5.31 7.03 -3.99
CA ILE A 159 -5.89 5.99 -4.85
C ILE A 159 -7.35 6.33 -5.15
N ILE A 160 -7.68 6.53 -6.43
CA ILE A 160 -9.05 6.80 -6.85
C ILE A 160 -9.87 5.52 -6.76
N GLN A 161 -10.94 5.55 -5.97
CA GLN A 161 -11.95 4.50 -5.85
C GLN A 161 -13.25 4.89 -6.57
N GLY A 162 -14.34 4.11 -6.43
CA GLY A 162 -15.65 4.37 -7.05
C GLY A 162 -16.09 3.28 -8.04
N GLY A 163 -15.36 2.16 -8.12
CA GLY A 163 -15.71 1.03 -8.98
C GLY A 163 -15.80 1.43 -10.46
N MET A 164 -16.87 1.03 -11.12
CA MET A 164 -17.14 1.32 -12.54
C MET A 164 -18.07 2.56 -12.73
N TYR A 165 -18.30 3.34 -11.66
CA TYR A 165 -19.22 4.48 -11.67
C TYR A 165 -18.45 5.78 -11.79
N GLU A 166 -18.67 6.51 -12.88
CA GLU A 166 -17.96 7.74 -13.24
C GLU A 166 -18.17 8.83 -12.17
N ASP A 167 -19.40 9.04 -11.73
CA ASP A 167 -19.77 10.00 -10.69
C ASP A 167 -19.04 9.72 -9.37
N LEU A 168 -18.92 8.46 -8.97
CA LEU A 168 -18.18 8.07 -7.76
C LEU A 168 -16.67 8.26 -7.92
N ARG A 169 -16.13 8.04 -9.11
CA ARG A 169 -14.71 8.27 -9.39
C ARG A 169 -14.37 9.77 -9.34
N ASP A 170 -15.26 10.61 -9.83
CA ASP A 170 -15.16 12.07 -9.71
C ASP A 170 -15.27 12.52 -8.24
N GLU A 171 -16.17 11.94 -7.47
CA GLU A 171 -16.28 12.18 -6.03
C GLU A 171 -14.98 11.79 -5.32
N SER A 172 -14.42 10.62 -5.63
CA SER A 172 -13.13 10.15 -5.08
C SER A 172 -11.99 11.11 -5.40
N LEU A 173 -11.88 11.51 -6.67
CA LEU A 173 -10.86 12.45 -7.13
C LEU A 173 -10.95 13.80 -6.39
N ASN A 174 -12.15 14.35 -6.25
CA ASN A 174 -12.35 15.62 -5.57
C ASN A 174 -12.02 15.53 -4.07
N GLY A 175 -12.43 14.44 -3.39
CA GLY A 175 -12.09 14.22 -1.99
C GLY A 175 -10.59 14.04 -1.76
N LEU A 176 -9.89 13.35 -2.67
CA LEU A 176 -8.42 13.20 -2.60
C LEU A 176 -7.68 14.53 -2.85
N LYS A 177 -8.18 15.37 -3.78
CA LYS A 177 -7.63 16.72 -4.01
C LYS A 177 -7.72 17.62 -2.78
N GLU A 178 -8.81 17.53 -2.02
CA GLU A 178 -8.98 18.29 -0.77
C GLU A 178 -7.97 17.86 0.31
N ILE A 179 -7.54 16.59 0.29
CA ILE A 179 -6.54 16.07 1.23
C ILE A 179 -5.12 16.49 0.81
N ASP A 180 -4.90 16.75 -0.48
CA ASP A 180 -3.65 17.27 -1.05
C ASP A 180 -2.47 16.28 -0.94
N PHE A 181 -2.51 15.21 -1.75
CA PHE A 181 -1.44 14.24 -1.90
C PHE A 181 -0.38 14.71 -2.92
N ASP A 182 0.81 14.09 -2.87
CA ASP A 182 1.89 14.36 -3.84
C ASP A 182 1.60 13.79 -5.24
N GLY A 183 0.68 12.81 -5.33
CA GLY A 183 0.27 12.18 -6.57
C GLY A 183 -0.97 11.30 -6.45
#